data_d9345a76d0fb8e73843423008c84f145
#
_entry.id   d9345a76d0fb8e73843423008c84f145
#
_cell.length_a   1.000
_cell.length_b   1.000
_cell.length_c   1.000
_cell.angle_alpha   90.00
_cell.angle_beta   90.00
_cell.angle_gamma   90.00
#
_symmetry.space_group_name_H-M   'P 1'
#
loop_
_entity.id
_entity.type
_entity.pdbx_description
1 polymer ?
#
loop_
_entity_poly.entity_id
_entity_poly.type
_entity_poly.pdbx_seq_one_letter_code
_entity_poly.pdbx_strand_id
1 'polypeptide(L)'
;MASNQPTKAIHVIPSDSINIPEPGSYTSGTNTGTGTTLTDAGATFLDGQTNTGGTGYFNRVAAGDVVYEPSTKTAANVVSVDSNTKLTLSAPGLTGGAAYNIYRGVGGLNNRKSGNEGFSLFVGTGGDIKVLPASSENPVILKNISNNSYVPLQVVRVFNTDTTASDILALD
;
A
#
# COMPACT_ATOMS: atom_id res chain seq x y z
N MET A 1 -28.16 4.29 11.75
CA MET A 1 -27.54 3.82 10.51
C MET A 1 -26.09 4.25 10.56
N ALA A 2 -25.14 3.31 10.56
CA ALA A 2 -23.73 3.67 10.47
C ALA A 2 -23.50 4.32 9.10
N SER A 3 -22.92 5.52 9.09
CA SER A 3 -22.53 6.20 7.86
C SER A 3 -21.39 5.41 7.22
N ASN A 4 -21.61 4.83 6.05
CA ASN A 4 -20.59 4.17 5.23
C ASN A 4 -19.70 5.20 4.50
N GLN A 5 -19.39 6.33 5.14
CA GLN A 5 -18.53 7.33 4.56
C GLN A 5 -17.06 6.94 4.82
N PRO A 6 -16.20 7.06 3.80
CA PRO A 6 -14.77 6.84 3.96
C PRO A 6 -14.20 7.74 5.06
N THR A 7 -13.41 7.15 5.94
CA THR A 7 -12.75 7.86 7.04
C THR A 7 -11.26 8.01 6.86
N LYS A 8 -10.69 7.26 5.92
CA LYS A 8 -9.27 7.26 5.60
C LYS A 8 -9.04 7.26 4.10
N ALA A 9 -7.92 7.81 3.68
CA ALA A 9 -7.51 7.81 2.29
C ALA A 9 -6.00 7.57 2.16
N ILE A 10 -5.60 6.98 1.03
CA ILE A 10 -4.19 6.84 0.64
C ILE A 10 -4.04 7.15 -0.84
N HIS A 11 -2.97 7.87 -1.21
CA HIS A 11 -2.58 7.98 -2.60
C HIS A 11 -2.17 6.63 -3.15
N VAL A 12 -2.81 6.20 -4.22
CA VAL A 12 -2.48 4.93 -4.88
C VAL A 12 -1.21 5.11 -5.70
N ILE A 13 -0.26 4.21 -5.51
CA ILE A 13 0.83 3.99 -6.44
C ILE A 13 0.42 2.80 -7.31
N PRO A 14 0.07 3.01 -8.60
CA PRO A 14 -0.32 1.92 -9.49
C PRO A 14 0.82 0.90 -9.63
N SER A 15 0.48 -0.38 -9.55
CA SER A 15 1.45 -1.46 -9.65
C SER A 15 0.80 -2.73 -10.20
N ASP A 16 1.51 -3.43 -11.08
CA ASP A 16 1.00 -4.68 -11.65
C ASP A 16 1.09 -5.88 -10.68
N SER A 17 1.79 -5.72 -9.56
CA SER A 17 2.03 -6.80 -8.59
C SER A 17 1.67 -6.47 -7.14
N ILE A 18 1.57 -5.18 -6.77
CA ILE A 18 1.37 -4.75 -5.39
C ILE A 18 -0.08 -4.31 -5.19
N ASN A 19 -0.74 -4.85 -4.18
CA ASN A 19 -2.08 -4.42 -3.79
C ASN A 19 -2.03 -3.07 -3.06
N ILE A 20 -3.14 -2.34 -3.11
CA ILE A 20 -3.33 -1.12 -2.31
C ILE A 20 -3.25 -1.52 -0.84
N PRO A 21 -2.36 -0.90 -0.04
CA PRO A 21 -2.27 -1.20 1.38
C PRO A 21 -3.35 -0.48 2.18
N GLU A 22 -3.52 -0.85 3.45
CA GLU A 22 -4.38 -0.12 4.38
C GLU A 22 -3.92 1.34 4.54
N PRO A 23 -4.83 2.33 4.45
CA PRO A 23 -4.49 3.72 4.72
C PRO A 23 -3.96 3.94 6.14
N GLY A 24 -2.96 4.80 6.26
CA GLY A 24 -2.28 5.10 7.51
C GLY A 24 -0.98 4.32 7.64
N SER A 25 0.15 4.99 7.31
CA SER A 25 1.47 4.43 7.58
C SER A 25 1.68 4.28 9.08
N TYR A 26 2.29 3.18 9.47
CA TYR A 26 2.62 2.94 10.88
C TYR A 26 4.11 3.12 11.19
N THR A 27 4.93 3.19 10.17
CA THR A 27 6.34 3.59 10.28
C THR A 27 6.81 4.29 9.02
N SER A 28 7.78 5.17 9.17
CA SER A 28 8.38 5.94 8.07
C SER A 28 9.83 6.24 8.40
N GLY A 29 10.63 6.57 7.39
CA GLY A 29 12.03 6.90 7.58
C GLY A 29 12.70 7.29 6.27
N THR A 30 14.02 7.21 6.25
CA THR A 30 14.84 7.49 5.06
C THR A 30 15.65 6.24 4.72
N ASN A 31 15.47 5.76 3.49
CA ASN A 31 16.21 4.59 3.00
C ASN A 31 17.65 4.96 2.65
N THR A 32 18.58 4.15 3.11
CA THR A 32 20.01 4.23 2.70
C THR A 32 20.44 3.02 1.88
N GLY A 33 19.57 2.01 1.74
CA GLY A 33 19.81 0.82 0.93
C GLY A 33 19.56 1.04 -0.56
N THR A 34 19.84 0.03 -1.35
CA THR A 34 19.64 0.03 -2.80
C THR A 34 19.07 -1.29 -3.30
N GLY A 35 18.51 -1.28 -4.50
CA GLY A 35 17.94 -2.48 -5.12
C GLY A 35 16.72 -2.99 -4.34
N THR A 36 16.77 -4.26 -3.94
CA THR A 36 15.71 -4.93 -3.16
C THR A 36 15.90 -4.82 -1.63
N THR A 37 16.82 -3.96 -1.19
CA THR A 37 17.14 -3.81 0.23
C THR A 37 16.74 -2.41 0.70
N LEU A 38 15.88 -2.32 1.71
CA LEU A 38 15.65 -1.11 2.48
C LEU A 38 16.52 -1.16 3.73
N THR A 39 17.35 -0.13 3.93
CA THR A 39 18.17 0.03 5.13
C THR A 39 17.91 1.40 5.74
N ASP A 40 17.65 1.43 7.04
CA ASP A 40 17.45 2.67 7.82
C ASP A 40 18.04 2.47 9.21
N ALA A 41 19.14 3.17 9.50
CA ALA A 41 19.86 3.05 10.79
C ALA A 41 19.03 3.54 12.00
N GLY A 42 18.02 4.39 11.76
CA GLY A 42 17.11 4.89 12.80
C GLY A 42 15.87 4.03 13.00
N ALA A 43 15.66 3.02 12.16
CA ALA A 43 14.46 2.20 12.23
C ALA A 43 14.53 1.13 13.33
N THR A 44 13.36 0.68 13.76
CA THR A 44 13.17 -0.40 14.74
C THR A 44 12.13 -1.40 14.21
N PHE A 45 12.40 -2.00 13.06
CA PHE A 45 11.42 -2.84 12.34
C PHE A 45 10.95 -4.07 13.12
N LEU A 46 11.78 -4.60 14.02
CA LEU A 46 11.44 -5.74 14.87
C LEU A 46 10.82 -5.36 16.21
N ASP A 47 11.00 -4.10 16.64
CA ASP A 47 10.50 -3.63 17.93
C ASP A 47 9.04 -3.21 17.78
N GLY A 48 8.13 -4.18 17.82
CA GLY A 48 6.72 -3.89 18.00
C GLY A 48 6.45 -3.43 19.42
N GLN A 49 5.61 -2.43 19.62
CA GLN A 49 5.05 -2.17 20.93
C GLN A 49 4.30 -3.42 21.39
N THR A 50 4.81 -4.07 22.42
CA THR A 50 4.07 -5.08 23.16
C THR A 50 2.89 -4.37 23.82
N ASN A 51 1.70 -4.60 23.29
CA ASN A 51 0.50 -4.16 23.97
C ASN A 51 0.44 -4.89 25.32
N THR A 52 0.57 -4.17 26.41
CA THR A 52 0.48 -4.69 27.77
C THR A 52 -0.93 -5.27 27.99
N GLY A 53 -1.13 -6.52 27.61
CA GLY A 53 -2.40 -7.23 27.82
C GLY A 53 -2.91 -8.08 26.67
N GLY A 54 -2.22 -8.14 25.54
CA GLY A 54 -2.64 -8.95 24.40
C GLY A 54 -1.47 -9.47 23.56
N THR A 55 -1.64 -10.66 23.03
CA THR A 55 -0.70 -11.40 22.17
C THR A 55 -0.57 -10.79 20.77
N GLY A 56 -0.44 -9.46 20.61
CA GLY A 56 -0.39 -8.81 19.30
C GLY A 56 0.79 -7.85 19.15
N TYR A 57 1.67 -8.15 18.22
CA TYR A 57 2.72 -7.25 17.74
C TYR A 57 2.16 -6.24 16.72
N PHE A 58 1.44 -5.21 17.21
CA PHE A 58 0.67 -4.31 16.33
C PHE A 58 1.51 -3.31 15.51
N ASN A 59 2.78 -3.08 15.86
CA ASN A 59 3.63 -2.10 15.17
C ASN A 59 4.91 -2.70 14.56
N ARG A 60 5.03 -4.00 14.56
CA ARG A 60 6.16 -4.70 13.96
C ARG A 60 5.96 -4.79 12.45
N VAL A 61 7.01 -4.47 11.68
CA VAL A 61 7.02 -4.75 10.24
C VAL A 61 6.97 -6.26 10.01
N ALA A 62 6.19 -6.70 9.05
CA ALA A 62 6.01 -8.10 8.72
C ALA A 62 6.08 -8.33 7.21
N ALA A 63 6.38 -9.58 6.82
CA ALA A 63 6.25 -9.99 5.43
C ALA A 63 4.82 -9.75 4.92
N GLY A 64 4.69 -9.20 3.72
CA GLY A 64 3.42 -8.79 3.14
C GLY A 64 3.05 -7.33 3.37
N ASP A 65 3.70 -6.62 4.30
CA ASP A 65 3.55 -5.16 4.41
C ASP A 65 4.06 -4.46 3.14
N VAL A 66 3.57 -3.26 2.89
CA VAL A 66 3.87 -2.51 1.67
C VAL A 66 4.70 -1.29 2.00
N VAL A 67 5.83 -1.16 1.34
CA VAL A 67 6.68 0.04 1.37
C VAL A 67 6.31 0.92 0.20
N TYR A 68 6.02 2.18 0.47
CA TYR A 68 5.82 3.24 -0.52
C TYR A 68 6.95 4.25 -0.44
N GLU A 69 7.53 4.59 -1.58
CA GLU A 69 8.40 5.73 -1.77
C GLU A 69 7.66 6.78 -2.62
N PRO A 70 7.08 7.82 -2.00
CA PRO A 70 6.22 8.77 -2.71
C PRO A 70 6.95 9.58 -3.79
N SER A 71 8.24 9.88 -3.58
CA SER A 71 9.04 10.72 -4.50
C SER A 71 9.25 10.06 -5.86
N THR A 72 9.44 8.75 -5.89
CA THR A 72 9.64 7.96 -7.12
C THR A 72 8.39 7.23 -7.57
N LYS A 73 7.30 7.31 -6.78
CA LYS A 73 6.06 6.55 -6.98
C LYS A 73 6.32 5.04 -7.08
N THR A 74 7.21 4.55 -6.21
CA THR A 74 7.58 3.13 -6.16
C THR A 74 6.91 2.43 -4.99
N ALA A 75 6.43 1.21 -5.23
CA ALA A 75 5.85 0.33 -4.21
C ALA A 75 6.51 -1.05 -4.26
N ALA A 76 6.73 -1.64 -3.09
CA ALA A 76 7.23 -3.00 -2.95
C ALA A 76 6.64 -3.67 -1.71
N ASN A 77 6.46 -5.00 -1.76
CA ASN A 77 6.12 -5.77 -0.56
C ASN A 77 7.38 -6.08 0.24
N VAL A 78 7.25 -6.10 1.57
CA VAL A 78 8.25 -6.68 2.46
C VAL A 78 8.24 -8.19 2.27
N VAL A 79 9.38 -8.76 1.89
CA VAL A 79 9.59 -10.22 1.78
C VAL A 79 10.05 -10.77 3.12
N SER A 80 11.03 -10.12 3.74
CA SER A 80 11.54 -10.49 5.05
C SER A 80 11.99 -9.26 5.85
N VAL A 81 11.93 -9.38 7.17
CA VAL A 81 12.52 -8.44 8.12
C VAL A 81 13.82 -9.05 8.61
N ASP A 82 14.94 -8.54 8.10
CA ASP A 82 16.26 -9.13 8.34
C ASP A 82 16.85 -8.67 9.68
N SER A 83 16.55 -7.45 10.08
CA SER A 83 16.95 -6.87 11.37
C SER A 83 16.08 -5.65 11.71
N ASN A 84 16.34 -4.99 12.84
CA ASN A 84 15.69 -3.71 13.18
C ASN A 84 15.91 -2.61 12.13
N THR A 85 16.97 -2.69 11.38
CA THR A 85 17.38 -1.63 10.44
C THR A 85 17.40 -2.08 8.98
N LYS A 86 16.92 -3.32 8.68
CA LYS A 86 17.01 -3.86 7.33
C LYS A 86 15.82 -4.73 6.95
N LEU A 87 15.29 -4.48 5.75
CA LEU A 87 14.24 -5.26 5.11
C LEU A 87 14.71 -5.75 3.74
N THR A 88 14.24 -6.94 3.34
CA THR A 88 14.29 -7.42 1.95
C THR A 88 12.92 -7.20 1.30
N LEU A 89 12.92 -6.65 0.09
CA LEU A 89 11.72 -6.25 -0.66
C LEU A 89 11.53 -7.10 -1.92
N SER A 90 10.27 -7.18 -2.38
CA SER A 90 9.85 -7.98 -3.54
C SER A 90 10.31 -7.43 -4.89
N ALA A 91 10.64 -6.15 -4.97
CA ALA A 91 11.05 -5.48 -6.19
C ALA A 91 12.14 -4.44 -5.89
N PRO A 92 13.10 -4.23 -6.82
CA PRO A 92 14.02 -3.11 -6.74
C PRO A 92 13.27 -1.81 -7.05
N GLY A 93 13.79 -0.69 -6.58
CA GLY A 93 13.25 0.63 -6.96
C GLY A 93 13.26 1.65 -5.87
N LEU A 94 13.61 1.28 -4.65
CA LEU A 94 13.85 2.28 -3.62
C LEU A 94 15.16 2.99 -3.88
N THR A 95 15.12 4.31 -3.79
CA THR A 95 16.27 5.19 -4.01
C THR A 95 16.97 5.48 -2.69
N GLY A 96 18.29 5.33 -2.64
CA GLY A 96 19.06 5.74 -1.47
C GLY A 96 18.89 7.24 -1.18
N GLY A 97 18.59 7.59 0.06
CA GLY A 97 18.29 8.95 0.50
C GLY A 97 16.83 9.35 0.38
N ALA A 98 15.95 8.50 -0.18
CA ALA A 98 14.54 8.81 -0.30
C ALA A 98 13.73 8.47 0.97
N ALA A 99 12.70 9.27 1.24
CA ALA A 99 11.76 8.99 2.30
C ALA A 99 10.82 7.85 1.91
N TYR A 100 10.55 6.96 2.86
CA TYR A 100 9.61 5.87 2.70
C TYR A 100 8.52 5.88 3.78
N ASN A 101 7.41 5.24 3.45
CA ASN A 101 6.34 4.92 4.40
C ASN A 101 6.03 3.43 4.31
N ILE A 102 5.79 2.79 5.45
CA ILE A 102 5.35 1.39 5.50
C ILE A 102 3.90 1.33 5.95
N TYR A 103 3.12 0.58 5.22
CA TYR A 103 1.69 0.35 5.43
C TYR A 103 1.41 -1.13 5.61
N ARG A 104 0.33 -1.45 6.29
CA ARG A 104 -0.17 -2.83 6.37
C ARG A 104 -0.62 -3.29 4.98
N GLY A 105 -0.11 -4.43 4.56
CA GLY A 105 -0.58 -5.08 3.34
C GLY A 105 -1.94 -5.73 3.51
N VAL A 106 -2.84 -5.60 2.53
CA VAL A 106 -4.12 -6.32 2.53
C VAL A 106 -3.84 -7.82 2.44
N GLY A 107 -4.32 -8.58 3.41
CA GLY A 107 -4.07 -10.02 3.51
C GLY A 107 -2.81 -10.41 4.30
N GLY A 108 -2.03 -9.45 4.82
CA GLY A 108 -0.86 -9.71 5.66
C GLY A 108 -1.22 -10.13 7.10
N LEU A 109 -0.23 -10.61 7.85
CA LEU A 109 -0.38 -11.15 9.22
C LEU A 109 -1.04 -10.21 10.24
N ASN A 110 -1.02 -8.91 10.00
CA ASN A 110 -1.56 -7.88 10.91
C ASN A 110 -2.70 -7.08 10.29
N ASN A 111 -3.27 -7.56 9.20
CA ASN A 111 -4.31 -6.86 8.45
C ASN A 111 -5.68 -7.05 9.11
N ARG A 112 -6.45 -5.97 9.17
CA ARG A 112 -7.82 -5.97 9.65
C ARG A 112 -8.85 -6.24 8.56
N LYS A 113 -8.44 -6.11 7.28
CA LYS A 113 -9.30 -6.38 6.13
C LYS A 113 -9.12 -7.81 5.66
N SER A 114 -10.22 -8.51 5.43
CA SER A 114 -10.20 -9.79 4.74
C SER A 114 -9.76 -9.56 3.28
N GLY A 115 -9.17 -10.56 2.64
CA GLY A 115 -8.72 -10.46 1.26
C GLY A 115 -9.80 -10.10 0.24
N ASN A 116 -11.08 -10.08 0.66
CA ASN A 116 -12.23 -9.73 -0.18
C ASN A 116 -12.75 -8.31 0.07
N GLU A 117 -12.15 -7.57 0.99
CA GLU A 117 -12.49 -6.18 1.25
C GLU A 117 -11.52 -5.28 0.50
N GLY A 118 -12.07 -4.43 -0.35
CA GLY A 118 -11.33 -3.48 -1.16
C GLY A 118 -11.53 -2.05 -0.73
N PHE A 119 -11.08 -1.16 -1.57
CA PHE A 119 -11.19 0.30 -1.43
C PHE A 119 -12.05 0.85 -2.55
N SER A 120 -12.87 1.85 -2.28
CA SER A 120 -13.44 2.68 -3.33
C SER A 120 -12.40 3.69 -3.81
N LEU A 121 -12.51 4.18 -5.04
CA LEU A 121 -11.53 5.10 -5.58
C LEU A 121 -12.12 6.49 -5.80
N PHE A 122 -11.31 7.52 -5.56
CA PHE A 122 -11.51 8.85 -6.07
C PHE A 122 -10.41 9.15 -7.08
N VAL A 123 -10.79 9.62 -8.25
CA VAL A 123 -9.89 9.86 -9.38
C VAL A 123 -9.78 11.35 -9.62
N GLY A 124 -8.64 11.95 -9.35
CA GLY A 124 -8.40 13.38 -9.54
C GLY A 124 -8.30 13.73 -11.03
N THR A 125 -7.42 13.05 -11.74
CA THR A 125 -7.24 13.22 -13.20
C THR A 125 -7.77 11.99 -13.93
N GLY A 126 -8.77 12.18 -14.76
CA GLY A 126 -9.48 11.13 -15.47
C GLY A 126 -8.66 10.41 -16.53
N GLY A 127 -9.18 9.29 -16.98
CA GLY A 127 -8.56 8.40 -17.96
C GLY A 127 -9.09 6.98 -17.82
N ASP A 128 -8.39 6.03 -18.39
CA ASP A 128 -8.66 4.61 -18.21
C ASP A 128 -8.00 4.12 -16.92
N ILE A 129 -8.68 3.22 -16.20
CA ILE A 129 -8.14 2.61 -14.99
C ILE A 129 -8.32 1.11 -15.05
N LYS A 130 -7.22 0.36 -15.04
CA LYS A 130 -7.25 -1.08 -14.89
C LYS A 130 -7.18 -1.45 -13.40
N VAL A 131 -8.16 -2.18 -12.93
CA VAL A 131 -8.30 -2.52 -11.51
C VAL A 131 -8.54 -4.01 -11.33
N LEU A 132 -8.15 -4.52 -10.14
CA LEU A 132 -8.59 -5.83 -9.66
C LEU A 132 -9.70 -5.61 -8.63
N PRO A 133 -10.95 -5.99 -8.95
CA PRO A 133 -12.04 -5.93 -7.98
C PRO A 133 -11.79 -6.85 -6.78
N ALA A 134 -12.27 -6.48 -5.59
CA ALA A 134 -11.98 -7.18 -4.34
C ALA A 134 -12.41 -8.65 -4.31
N SER A 135 -13.48 -9.00 -5.02
CA SER A 135 -14.00 -10.37 -5.07
C SER A 135 -13.80 -11.02 -6.45
N SER A 136 -12.78 -10.59 -7.20
CA SER A 136 -12.50 -11.12 -8.55
C SER A 136 -11.04 -11.49 -8.69
N GLU A 137 -10.79 -12.57 -9.43
CA GLU A 137 -9.42 -12.94 -9.83
C GLU A 137 -9.02 -12.29 -11.16
N ASN A 138 -9.99 -11.71 -11.88
CA ASN A 138 -9.77 -11.12 -13.20
C ASN A 138 -9.80 -9.58 -13.10
N PRO A 139 -8.79 -8.90 -13.63
CA PRO A 139 -8.79 -7.45 -13.72
C PRO A 139 -9.81 -6.95 -14.74
N VAL A 140 -10.33 -5.75 -14.52
CA VAL A 140 -11.22 -5.04 -15.43
C VAL A 140 -10.66 -3.67 -15.76
N ILE A 141 -10.95 -3.15 -16.97
CA ILE A 141 -10.58 -1.79 -17.35
C ILE A 141 -11.83 -0.92 -17.33
N LEU A 142 -11.83 0.08 -16.46
CA LEU A 142 -12.84 1.13 -16.41
C LEU A 142 -12.41 2.22 -17.40
N LYS A 143 -13.20 2.42 -18.44
CA LYS A 143 -12.87 3.33 -19.55
C LYS A 143 -13.40 4.74 -19.32
N ASN A 144 -12.61 5.74 -19.77
CA ASN A 144 -13.03 7.13 -19.83
C ASN A 144 -13.59 7.68 -18.52
N ILE A 145 -12.94 7.36 -17.40
CA ILE A 145 -13.31 7.96 -16.11
C ILE A 145 -13.07 9.46 -16.18
N SER A 146 -14.05 10.25 -15.78
CA SER A 146 -13.94 11.71 -15.76
C SER A 146 -13.03 12.21 -14.65
N ASN A 147 -12.53 13.43 -14.76
CA ASN A 147 -11.83 14.10 -13.65
C ASN A 147 -12.73 14.23 -12.44
N ASN A 148 -12.15 14.16 -11.24
CA ASN A 148 -12.86 14.30 -9.96
C ASN A 148 -14.02 13.32 -9.79
N SER A 149 -13.85 12.08 -10.24
CA SER A 149 -14.87 11.04 -10.20
C SER A 149 -14.68 10.09 -9.03
N TYR A 150 -15.79 9.72 -8.42
CA TYR A 150 -15.86 8.65 -7.43
C TYR A 150 -16.24 7.33 -8.11
N VAL A 151 -15.43 6.29 -7.87
CA VAL A 151 -15.65 4.93 -8.38
C VAL A 151 -16.08 4.05 -7.20
N PRO A 152 -17.37 3.66 -7.12
CA PRO A 152 -17.91 2.92 -5.98
C PRO A 152 -17.58 1.42 -6.02
N LEU A 153 -16.83 0.95 -7.01
CA LEU A 153 -16.34 -0.42 -7.06
C LEU A 153 -15.25 -0.61 -6.02
N GLN A 154 -15.37 -1.66 -5.20
CA GLN A 154 -14.30 -2.04 -4.28
C GLN A 154 -13.20 -2.77 -5.02
N VAL A 155 -11.98 -2.24 -4.92
CA VAL A 155 -10.80 -2.76 -5.62
C VAL A 155 -9.65 -3.01 -4.64
N VAL A 156 -8.83 -4.02 -4.93
CA VAL A 156 -7.64 -4.34 -4.14
C VAL A 156 -6.35 -3.90 -4.83
N ARG A 157 -6.41 -3.62 -6.16
CA ARG A 157 -5.24 -3.18 -6.93
C ARG A 157 -5.65 -2.25 -8.05
N VAL A 158 -4.81 -1.24 -8.28
CA VAL A 158 -4.79 -0.46 -9.53
C VAL A 158 -3.51 -0.85 -10.26
N PHE A 159 -3.65 -1.32 -11.49
CA PHE A 159 -2.51 -1.72 -12.31
C PHE A 159 -1.81 -0.50 -12.89
N ASN A 160 -0.49 -0.58 -13.05
CA ASN A 160 0.27 0.43 -13.78
C ASN A 160 0.06 0.28 -15.29
N THR A 161 0.06 -0.96 -15.79
CA THR A 161 -0.25 -1.26 -17.19
C THR A 161 -1.72 -0.99 -17.48
N ASP A 162 -2.02 -0.31 -18.58
CA ASP A 162 -3.38 0.06 -19.05
C ASP A 162 -4.14 1.05 -18.13
N THR A 163 -3.44 1.75 -17.21
CA THR A 163 -3.99 2.87 -16.46
C THR A 163 -3.38 4.16 -16.96
N THR A 164 -4.22 5.10 -17.41
CA THR A 164 -3.83 6.44 -17.87
C THR A 164 -4.29 7.54 -16.93
N ALA A 165 -5.25 7.24 -16.06
CA ALA A 165 -5.69 8.14 -15.01
C ALA A 165 -4.58 8.36 -13.97
N SER A 166 -4.62 9.50 -13.26
CA SER A 166 -3.67 9.84 -12.20
C SER A 166 -4.34 10.51 -11.01
N ASP A 167 -3.56 10.78 -9.97
CA ASP A 167 -4.06 11.38 -8.72
C ASP A 167 -5.20 10.56 -8.10
N ILE A 168 -4.99 9.25 -8.04
CA ILE A 168 -5.97 8.29 -7.55
C ILE A 168 -5.82 8.15 -6.03
N LEU A 169 -6.92 8.33 -5.31
CA LEU A 169 -7.04 8.03 -3.88
C LEU A 169 -7.82 6.75 -3.68
N ALA A 170 -7.33 5.87 -2.82
CA ALA A 170 -8.11 4.77 -2.27
C ALA A 170 -8.74 5.22 -0.94
N LEU A 171 -10.02 4.97 -0.80
CA LEU A 171 -10.86 5.43 0.30
C LEU A 171 -11.37 4.24 1.11
N ASP A 172 -11.26 4.35 2.46
CA ASP A 172 -11.66 3.33 3.45
C ASP A 172 -12.63 3.88 4.47
#